data_e5394da83d7503277058f06fbb193900
#
_entry.id   e5394da83d7503277058f06fbb193900
#
_cell.length_a   1.000
_cell.length_b   1.000
_cell.length_c   1.000
_cell.angle_alpha   90.00
_cell.angle_beta   90.00
_cell.angle_gamma   90.00
#
_symmetry.space_group_name_H-M   'P 1'
#
loop_
_entity.id
_entity.type
_entity.pdbx_description
1 polymer ?
#
loop_
_entity_poly.entity_id
_entity_poly.type
_entity_poly.pdbx_seq_one_letter_code
_entity_poly.pdbx_strand_id
1 'polypeptide(L)'
;MKIIHSFTMRVLMIMVSLLLLFCAVSTIAWYRSFTQEAVETAEEHMDTVIETLNEMFDEKLREIDYTTAFISNKVRTTQNDSIVQFLTASEPNMQVASRQSAQNYLFNRCNFKAYLNGMAIYGLDGRTCTYGITTPYDEVADTEWFESIKNGEKDVVYLTPRAYTEKQPSPKNSYVFSIVRPVFYGSRIVGVIKADIKSSLLETIFDIREMKGYSLYVFDRDTKETVYSPEETNFLNVSDFCDSIPEGDGTFTKRQGGVTWLVVYTTSEVAPWQIVGVVQQSTVLAGFLQVRNQMTVMVILFVIVFALIAFVVSYYLTKDLRKLTGAVEKIGDDCLELPISIKRRDEVGILYQQIRTMLERIRDLITNIRKVEEEKRISEIEMLSIQINPHFLYNTLHTIKVLSIMQGVENIQTVSDALSRMLHLNLDARKFISIAEEEKYLQDYLDIQQYRYVGKLTYSISIEDSVKGCVLPKLLIQPIVENALQHGISKEQSVGMVQIRVYGEEEELHILVRNSGPEFPPELLCQQHYCGGASKHIGLQNISRRLNLLYGEKAEMRIVSGEN
;
A
#
# COMPACT_ATOMS: atom_id res chain seq x y z
N MET A 1 -17.86 6.41 7.49
CA MET A 1 -18.21 5.84 6.17
C MET A 1 -17.72 6.60 4.95
N LYS A 2 -17.56 7.93 4.97
CA LYS A 2 -17.04 8.74 3.82
C LYS A 2 -15.56 8.48 3.44
N ILE A 3 -14.74 7.96 4.34
CA ILE A 3 -13.28 7.75 4.10
C ILE A 3 -13.01 6.58 3.14
N ILE A 4 -13.83 5.53 3.20
CA ILE A 4 -13.66 4.32 2.37
C ILE A 4 -13.98 4.58 0.88
N HIS A 5 -14.73 5.64 0.56
CA HIS A 5 -15.10 5.98 -0.81
C HIS A 5 -14.07 6.89 -1.52
N SER A 6 -13.02 7.30 -0.82
CA SER A 6 -11.94 8.08 -1.43
C SER A 6 -11.15 7.23 -2.43
N PHE A 7 -10.93 7.75 -3.62
CA PHE A 7 -10.11 7.10 -4.67
C PHE A 7 -8.74 6.65 -4.13
N THR A 8 -8.11 7.47 -3.29
CA THR A 8 -6.85 7.14 -2.59
C THR A 8 -6.94 5.85 -1.79
N MET A 9 -8.03 5.71 -1.01
CA MET A 9 -8.21 4.56 -0.15
C MET A 9 -8.49 3.28 -0.95
N ARG A 10 -9.19 3.38 -2.06
CA ARG A 10 -9.44 2.23 -2.96
C ARG A 10 -8.15 1.76 -3.62
N VAL A 11 -7.34 2.67 -4.16
CA VAL A 11 -6.03 2.34 -4.75
C VAL A 11 -5.12 1.71 -3.69
N LEU A 12 -5.04 2.29 -2.50
CA LEU A 12 -4.26 1.74 -1.39
C LEU A 12 -4.73 0.33 -1.01
N MET A 13 -6.03 0.11 -0.85
CA MET A 13 -6.59 -1.21 -0.53
C MET A 13 -6.27 -2.25 -1.60
N ILE A 14 -6.37 -1.90 -2.88
CA ILE A 14 -6.03 -2.82 -3.98
C ILE A 14 -4.54 -3.16 -3.94
N MET A 15 -3.66 -2.18 -3.80
CA MET A 15 -2.21 -2.41 -3.72
C MET A 15 -1.83 -3.27 -2.52
N VAL A 16 -2.40 -2.99 -1.34
CA VAL A 16 -2.13 -3.77 -0.12
C VAL A 16 -2.70 -5.19 -0.23
N SER A 17 -3.91 -5.35 -0.78
CA SER A 17 -4.50 -6.70 -0.95
C SER A 17 -3.71 -7.56 -1.94
N LEU A 18 -3.24 -6.98 -3.05
CA LEU A 18 -2.37 -7.68 -4.01
C LEU A 18 -1.03 -8.07 -3.37
N LEU A 19 -0.44 -7.18 -2.57
CA LEU A 19 0.79 -7.47 -1.85
C LEU A 19 0.59 -8.61 -0.84
N LEU A 20 -0.49 -8.56 -0.04
CA LEU A 20 -0.79 -9.61 0.94
C LEU A 20 -1.03 -10.95 0.26
N LEU A 21 -1.73 -10.97 -0.87
CA LEU A 21 -1.92 -12.18 -1.66
C LEU A 21 -0.58 -12.72 -2.17
N PHE A 22 0.27 -11.86 -2.73
CA PHE A 22 1.60 -12.25 -3.20
C PHE A 22 2.47 -12.78 -2.06
N CYS A 23 2.52 -12.10 -0.92
CA CYS A 23 3.26 -12.55 0.26
C CYS A 23 2.73 -13.90 0.78
N ALA A 24 1.41 -14.09 0.83
CA ALA A 24 0.82 -15.35 1.27
C ALA A 24 1.19 -16.52 0.34
N VAL A 25 1.05 -16.34 -0.98
CA VAL A 25 1.42 -17.37 -1.96
C VAL A 25 2.92 -17.67 -1.91
N SER A 26 3.75 -16.63 -1.86
CA SER A 26 5.21 -16.79 -1.77
C SER A 26 5.64 -17.49 -0.47
N THR A 27 5.03 -17.13 0.66
CA THR A 27 5.33 -17.76 1.95
C THR A 27 4.93 -19.25 1.96
N ILE A 28 3.76 -19.58 1.42
CA ILE A 28 3.31 -20.99 1.31
C ILE A 28 4.22 -21.78 0.38
N ALA A 29 4.57 -21.24 -0.78
CA ALA A 29 5.47 -21.89 -1.73
C ALA A 29 6.85 -22.11 -1.12
N TRP A 30 7.41 -21.09 -0.50
CA TRP A 30 8.70 -21.17 0.20
C TRP A 30 8.67 -22.19 1.34
N TYR A 31 7.62 -22.17 2.17
CA TYR A 31 7.49 -23.11 3.29
C TYR A 31 7.45 -24.56 2.80
N ARG A 32 6.72 -24.84 1.72
CA ARG A 32 6.67 -26.18 1.13
C ARG A 32 8.04 -26.63 0.59
N SER A 33 8.68 -25.78 -0.20
CA SER A 33 10.00 -26.08 -0.76
C SER A 33 11.04 -26.30 0.33
N PHE A 34 11.03 -25.44 1.33
CA PHE A 34 11.99 -25.48 2.43
C PHE A 34 11.81 -26.70 3.35
N THR A 35 10.56 -27.10 3.65
CA THR A 35 10.32 -28.30 4.44
C THR A 35 10.71 -29.56 3.69
N GLN A 36 10.51 -29.61 2.39
CA GLN A 36 10.94 -30.73 1.55
C GLN A 36 12.46 -30.84 1.52
N GLU A 37 13.17 -29.76 1.25
CA GLU A 37 14.63 -29.69 1.23
C GLU A 37 15.24 -30.04 2.59
N ALA A 38 14.60 -29.65 3.70
CA ALA A 38 15.06 -29.97 5.04
C ALA A 38 14.97 -31.45 5.36
N VAL A 39 13.90 -32.12 4.92
CA VAL A 39 13.74 -33.56 5.08
C VAL A 39 14.73 -34.29 4.21
N GLU A 40 14.87 -33.92 2.95
CA GLU A 40 15.80 -34.52 1.98
C GLU A 40 17.26 -34.41 2.45
N THR A 41 17.67 -33.22 2.94
CA THR A 41 19.00 -33.05 3.54
C THR A 41 19.22 -33.90 4.79
N ALA A 42 18.18 -34.07 5.63
CA ALA A 42 18.27 -34.93 6.80
C ALA A 42 18.36 -36.42 6.41
N GLU A 43 17.66 -36.86 5.37
CA GLU A 43 17.75 -38.19 4.78
C GLU A 43 19.18 -38.46 4.30
N GLU A 44 19.73 -37.63 3.44
CA GLU A 44 21.10 -37.77 2.90
C GLU A 44 22.16 -37.78 4.00
N HIS A 45 22.01 -36.87 5.00
CA HIS A 45 22.95 -36.82 6.11
C HIS A 45 22.89 -38.10 6.96
N MET A 46 21.68 -38.59 7.24
CA MET A 46 21.50 -39.83 8.02
C MET A 46 22.02 -41.06 7.26
N ASP A 47 21.73 -41.11 5.96
CA ASP A 47 22.21 -42.18 5.08
C ASP A 47 23.75 -42.27 5.11
N THR A 48 24.42 -41.13 4.90
CA THR A 48 25.88 -41.04 4.96
C THR A 48 26.44 -41.50 6.32
N VAL A 49 25.78 -41.06 7.42
CA VAL A 49 26.20 -41.46 8.77
C VAL A 49 26.05 -42.99 8.97
N ILE A 50 24.89 -43.53 8.61
CA ILE A 50 24.60 -44.96 8.77
C ILE A 50 25.54 -45.81 7.91
N GLU A 51 25.75 -45.42 6.66
CA GLU A 51 26.69 -46.10 5.75
C GLU A 51 28.11 -46.11 6.33
N THR A 52 28.60 -44.94 6.81
CA THR A 52 29.91 -44.86 7.45
C THR A 52 30.03 -45.74 8.68
N LEU A 53 29.01 -45.76 9.53
CA LEU A 53 29.01 -46.60 10.75
C LEU A 53 28.91 -48.09 10.40
N ASN A 54 28.15 -48.42 9.35
CA ASN A 54 28.07 -49.80 8.84
C ASN A 54 29.42 -50.26 8.31
N GLU A 55 30.11 -49.45 7.51
CA GLU A 55 31.46 -49.78 7.03
C GLU A 55 32.46 -50.00 8.18
N MET A 56 32.44 -49.09 9.19
CA MET A 56 33.28 -49.23 10.39
C MET A 56 32.99 -50.51 11.15
N PHE A 57 31.71 -50.87 11.27
CA PHE A 57 31.24 -52.08 11.93
C PHE A 57 31.66 -53.34 11.15
N ASP A 58 31.40 -53.35 9.86
CA ASP A 58 31.76 -54.45 8.98
C ASP A 58 33.29 -54.68 8.92
N GLU A 59 34.09 -53.60 8.97
CA GLU A 59 35.54 -53.72 9.05
C GLU A 59 35.96 -54.50 10.31
N LYS A 60 35.36 -54.18 11.46
CA LYS A 60 35.65 -54.88 12.71
C LYS A 60 35.14 -56.33 12.73
N LEU A 61 33.95 -56.55 12.17
CA LEU A 61 33.42 -57.90 12.01
C LEU A 61 34.29 -58.74 11.07
N ARG A 62 34.69 -58.22 9.93
CA ARG A 62 35.59 -58.93 8.96
C ARG A 62 36.91 -59.30 9.60
N GLU A 63 37.47 -58.43 10.47
CA GLU A 63 38.72 -58.75 11.18
C GLU A 63 38.57 -60.04 12.07
N ILE A 64 37.43 -60.15 12.76
CA ILE A 64 37.14 -61.28 13.63
C ILE A 64 36.72 -62.51 12.80
N ASP A 65 35.86 -62.28 11.84
CA ASP A 65 35.37 -63.28 10.91
C ASP A 65 36.54 -63.95 10.18
N TYR A 66 37.47 -63.15 9.64
CA TYR A 66 38.69 -63.65 9.02
C TYR A 66 39.54 -64.45 10.00
N THR A 67 39.64 -64.05 11.29
CA THR A 67 40.39 -64.74 12.31
C THR A 67 39.77 -66.11 12.61
N THR A 68 38.45 -66.17 12.75
CA THR A 68 37.74 -67.46 12.99
C THR A 68 37.77 -68.40 11.77
N ALA A 69 37.57 -67.82 10.56
CA ALA A 69 37.63 -68.50 9.31
C ALA A 69 39.05 -69.10 9.03
N PHE A 70 40.08 -68.30 9.34
CA PHE A 70 41.46 -68.75 9.20
C PHE A 70 41.75 -69.95 10.11
N ILE A 71 41.28 -69.93 11.38
CA ILE A 71 41.42 -71.02 12.29
C ILE A 71 40.62 -72.27 11.81
N SER A 72 39.38 -72.02 11.37
CA SER A 72 38.51 -73.04 10.78
C SER A 72 39.15 -73.73 9.56
N ASN A 73 39.73 -72.99 8.64
CA ASN A 73 40.29 -73.45 7.36
C ASN A 73 41.72 -74.02 7.48
N LYS A 74 42.52 -73.48 8.41
CA LYS A 74 43.89 -73.93 8.61
C LYS A 74 43.95 -75.42 8.94
N VAL A 75 42.93 -75.90 9.57
CA VAL A 75 42.78 -77.29 9.96
C VAL A 75 42.51 -78.23 8.77
N ARG A 76 42.02 -77.70 7.64
CA ARG A 76 41.83 -78.50 6.41
C ARG A 76 43.15 -78.93 5.73
N THR A 77 44.27 -78.24 6.02
CA THR A 77 45.47 -78.28 5.18
C THR A 77 46.71 -78.93 5.82
N THR A 78 46.81 -79.11 7.17
CA THR A 78 48.01 -79.57 7.82
C THR A 78 47.74 -80.51 9.00
N GLN A 79 48.28 -81.71 8.91
CA GLN A 79 48.19 -82.76 9.98
C GLN A 79 48.94 -82.36 11.27
N ASN A 80 49.77 -81.34 11.27
CA ASN A 80 50.61 -80.94 12.41
C ASN A 80 50.14 -79.66 13.13
N ASP A 81 48.88 -79.31 13.00
CA ASP A 81 48.35 -78.12 13.66
C ASP A 81 48.02 -78.43 15.13
N SER A 82 48.46 -77.58 16.05
CA SER A 82 48.22 -77.68 17.48
C SER A 82 46.76 -77.79 17.89
N ILE A 83 45.85 -77.10 17.10
CA ILE A 83 44.40 -77.17 17.32
C ILE A 83 43.84 -78.53 16.93
N VAL A 84 44.25 -79.06 15.77
CA VAL A 84 43.82 -80.40 15.32
C VAL A 84 44.33 -81.47 16.27
N GLN A 85 45.61 -81.40 16.65
CA GLN A 85 46.19 -82.31 17.63
C GLN A 85 45.43 -82.28 18.96
N PHE A 86 45.04 -81.05 19.42
CA PHE A 86 44.23 -80.93 20.63
C PHE A 86 42.84 -81.58 20.48
N LEU A 87 42.18 -81.42 19.34
CA LEU A 87 40.83 -81.95 19.09
C LEU A 87 40.82 -83.44 18.77
N THR A 88 41.92 -84.02 18.25
CA THR A 88 41.99 -85.40 17.77
C THR A 88 42.90 -86.34 18.62
N ALA A 89 43.71 -85.79 19.55
CA ALA A 89 44.61 -86.55 20.38
C ALA A 89 43.87 -87.58 21.22
N SER A 90 44.31 -88.87 21.15
CA SER A 90 43.74 -89.95 21.96
C SER A 90 44.53 -90.18 23.23
N GLU A 91 45.85 -89.89 23.26
CA GLU A 91 46.70 -90.08 24.40
C GLU A 91 46.69 -88.92 25.40
N PRO A 92 46.59 -89.15 26.71
CA PRO A 92 46.52 -88.12 27.72
C PRO A 92 47.67 -87.09 27.70
N ASN A 93 48.91 -87.58 27.52
CA ASN A 93 50.11 -86.75 27.49
C ASN A 93 50.12 -85.81 26.25
N MET A 94 49.66 -86.26 25.08
CA MET A 94 49.51 -85.48 23.88
C MET A 94 48.39 -84.46 24.03
N GLN A 95 47.34 -84.81 24.74
CA GLN A 95 46.23 -83.89 25.00
C GLN A 95 46.71 -82.66 25.78
N VAL A 96 47.50 -82.81 26.82
CA VAL A 96 48.01 -81.70 27.65
C VAL A 96 48.97 -80.81 26.84
N ALA A 97 49.91 -81.39 26.10
CA ALA A 97 50.88 -80.63 25.27
C ALA A 97 50.20 -79.89 24.13
N SER A 98 49.27 -80.54 23.43
CA SER A 98 48.52 -79.88 22.33
C SER A 98 47.57 -78.82 22.83
N ARG A 99 46.98 -78.97 24.03
CA ARG A 99 46.18 -77.91 24.67
C ARG A 99 47.01 -76.64 24.93
N GLN A 100 48.21 -76.79 25.50
CA GLN A 100 49.11 -75.65 25.75
C GLN A 100 49.51 -74.97 24.46
N SER A 101 49.80 -75.75 23.43
CA SER A 101 50.14 -75.22 22.10
C SER A 101 48.96 -74.49 21.45
N ALA A 102 47.75 -75.05 21.55
CA ALA A 102 46.53 -74.43 21.07
C ALA A 102 46.19 -73.12 21.85
N GLN A 103 46.39 -73.08 23.18
CA GLN A 103 46.21 -71.87 23.99
C GLN A 103 47.19 -70.75 23.59
N ASN A 104 48.47 -71.10 23.41
CA ASN A 104 49.47 -70.13 22.95
C ASN A 104 49.15 -69.62 21.57
N TYR A 105 48.61 -70.42 20.69
CA TYR A 105 48.17 -69.99 19.37
C TYR A 105 47.01 -68.98 19.46
N LEU A 106 45.98 -69.31 20.25
CA LEU A 106 44.87 -68.40 20.49
C LEU A 106 45.34 -67.08 21.11
N PHE A 107 46.24 -67.21 22.15
CA PHE A 107 46.81 -65.99 22.77
C PHE A 107 47.47 -65.06 21.75
N ASN A 108 48.36 -65.61 20.92
CA ASN A 108 49.09 -64.81 19.92
C ASN A 108 48.16 -64.16 18.87
N ARG A 109 47.00 -64.73 18.58
CA ARG A 109 46.05 -64.20 17.61
C ARG A 109 45.06 -63.20 18.21
N CYS A 110 44.79 -63.34 19.51
CA CYS A 110 43.68 -62.60 20.15
C CYS A 110 44.15 -61.48 21.07
N ASN A 111 45.39 -61.57 21.63
CA ASN A 111 45.85 -60.67 22.71
C ASN A 111 45.84 -59.17 22.40
N PHE A 112 45.88 -58.76 21.16
CA PHE A 112 45.89 -57.33 20.76
C PHE A 112 44.50 -56.79 20.39
N LYS A 113 43.43 -57.57 20.55
CA LYS A 113 42.08 -57.21 20.19
C LYS A 113 41.27 -56.83 21.42
N ALA A 114 41.29 -55.51 21.81
CA ALA A 114 40.66 -55.02 23.05
C ALA A 114 39.14 -55.27 23.10
N TYR A 115 38.50 -55.37 21.96
CA TYR A 115 37.05 -55.58 21.81
C TYR A 115 36.69 -57.06 21.90
N LEU A 116 37.66 -58.05 21.82
CA LEU A 116 37.42 -59.43 21.99
C LEU A 116 37.32 -59.75 23.48
N ASN A 117 36.24 -60.41 23.91
CA ASN A 117 36.07 -60.91 25.27
C ASN A 117 36.80 -62.21 25.48
N GLY A 118 36.68 -63.08 24.52
CA GLY A 118 37.35 -64.36 24.53
C GLY A 118 37.15 -65.17 23.24
N MET A 119 37.90 -66.21 23.09
CA MET A 119 37.76 -67.16 21.98
C MET A 119 37.87 -68.59 22.54
N ALA A 120 36.93 -69.44 22.18
CA ALA A 120 36.90 -70.86 22.63
C ALA A 120 36.87 -71.81 21.43
N ILE A 121 37.59 -72.88 21.54
CA ILE A 121 37.48 -74.04 20.66
C ILE A 121 36.89 -75.18 21.47
N TYR A 122 35.75 -75.70 21.06
CA TYR A 122 35.02 -76.78 21.67
C TYR A 122 35.16 -78.02 20.80
N GLY A 123 35.70 -79.09 21.39
CA GLY A 123 35.68 -80.45 20.78
C GLY A 123 34.29 -81.05 20.89
N LEU A 124 33.92 -81.90 19.94
CA LEU A 124 32.64 -82.62 19.99
C LEU A 124 32.52 -83.58 21.15
N ASP A 125 33.65 -83.93 21.82
CA ASP A 125 33.77 -84.80 22.98
C ASP A 125 33.82 -84.01 24.33
N GLY A 126 33.58 -82.69 24.32
CA GLY A 126 33.59 -81.87 25.54
C GLY A 126 34.94 -81.26 25.88
N ARG A 127 35.98 -81.44 25.10
CA ARG A 127 37.26 -80.74 25.29
C ARG A 127 37.12 -79.26 25.00
N THR A 128 37.82 -78.44 25.79
CA THR A 128 37.79 -77.00 25.60
C THR A 128 39.18 -76.37 25.62
N CYS A 129 39.46 -75.52 24.68
CA CYS A 129 40.65 -74.69 24.65
C CYS A 129 40.21 -73.17 24.53
N THR A 130 40.58 -72.33 25.47
CA THR A 130 40.03 -71.00 25.60
C THR A 130 41.11 -69.95 25.75
N TYR A 131 40.82 -68.74 25.23
CA TYR A 131 41.52 -67.50 25.48
C TYR A 131 40.52 -66.51 26.03
N GLY A 132 40.86 -65.78 27.08
CA GLY A 132 39.96 -64.76 27.68
C GLY A 132 38.79 -65.44 28.44
N ILE A 133 37.70 -64.69 28.52
CA ILE A 133 36.47 -65.15 29.19
C ILE A 133 35.51 -65.62 28.12
N THR A 134 35.09 -66.92 28.28
CA THR A 134 34.24 -67.61 27.31
C THR A 134 33.12 -68.37 28.00
N THR A 135 32.07 -68.74 27.26
CA THR A 135 30.98 -69.59 27.76
C THR A 135 31.49 -70.99 28.00
N PRO A 136 31.16 -71.62 29.16
CA PRO A 136 31.51 -73.05 29.43
C PRO A 136 30.86 -73.98 28.41
N TYR A 137 31.52 -75.17 28.19
CA TYR A 137 31.02 -76.18 27.24
C TYR A 137 29.61 -76.68 27.57
N ASP A 138 29.31 -76.89 28.84
CA ASP A 138 28.01 -77.40 29.32
C ASP A 138 26.85 -76.41 29.03
N GLU A 139 27.13 -75.14 28.87
CA GLU A 139 26.15 -74.12 28.51
C GLU A 139 26.00 -73.98 26.98
N VAL A 140 26.94 -74.52 26.21
CA VAL A 140 27.02 -74.46 24.76
C VAL A 140 26.50 -75.67 24.06
N ALA A 141 26.78 -76.86 24.64
CA ALA A 141 26.57 -78.15 23.99
C ALA A 141 25.11 -78.40 23.58
N ASP A 142 24.14 -77.93 24.38
CA ASP A 142 22.72 -78.22 24.17
C ASP A 142 22.02 -77.02 23.39
N THR A 143 22.80 -76.11 22.86
CA THR A 143 22.22 -74.96 22.09
C THR A 143 21.92 -75.36 20.65
N GLU A 144 20.84 -74.78 20.10
CA GLU A 144 20.40 -75.07 18.73
C GLU A 144 21.50 -74.71 17.69
N TRP A 145 22.21 -73.61 17.90
CA TRP A 145 23.28 -73.16 17.00
C TRP A 145 24.49 -74.13 17.03
N PHE A 146 24.79 -74.75 18.21
CA PHE A 146 25.88 -75.66 18.31
C PHE A 146 25.58 -76.99 17.55
N GLU A 147 24.37 -77.48 17.69
CA GLU A 147 23.93 -78.69 16.95
C GLU A 147 23.86 -78.41 15.44
N SER A 148 23.38 -77.22 15.02
CA SER A 148 23.32 -76.79 13.59
C SER A 148 24.72 -76.75 12.96
N ILE A 149 25.72 -76.20 13.68
CA ILE A 149 27.12 -76.18 13.23
C ILE A 149 27.73 -77.61 13.22
N LYS A 150 27.50 -78.38 14.23
CA LYS A 150 27.99 -79.75 14.35
C LYS A 150 27.46 -80.65 13.24
N ASN A 151 26.21 -80.48 12.85
CA ASN A 151 25.56 -81.22 11.77
C ASN A 151 25.97 -80.74 10.38
N GLY A 152 26.68 -79.63 10.29
CA GLY A 152 27.09 -79.01 9.02
C GLY A 152 25.96 -78.29 8.26
N GLU A 153 24.89 -77.93 8.96
CA GLU A 153 23.75 -77.18 8.37
C GLU A 153 24.11 -75.73 8.07
N LYS A 154 25.03 -75.12 8.89
CA LYS A 154 25.51 -73.74 8.74
C LYS A 154 27.03 -73.67 8.78
N ASP A 155 27.64 -72.86 7.92
CA ASP A 155 29.09 -72.62 7.90
C ASP A 155 29.51 -71.49 8.86
N VAL A 156 28.61 -70.65 9.23
CA VAL A 156 28.80 -69.58 10.21
C VAL A 156 27.49 -69.21 10.87
N VAL A 157 27.53 -68.89 12.14
CA VAL A 157 26.41 -68.39 12.92
C VAL A 157 26.84 -67.12 13.65
N TYR A 158 26.07 -66.07 13.53
CA TYR A 158 26.21 -64.80 14.27
C TYR A 158 25.19 -64.86 15.40
N LEU A 159 25.63 -64.79 16.64
CA LEU A 159 24.75 -64.83 17.82
C LEU A 159 24.54 -63.40 18.33
N THR A 160 23.29 -63.03 18.62
CA THR A 160 22.89 -61.76 19.22
C THR A 160 23.48 -61.63 20.64
N PRO A 161 23.59 -60.40 21.18
CA PRO A 161 24.17 -60.15 22.49
C PRO A 161 23.45 -60.88 23.60
N ARG A 162 24.21 -61.68 24.33
CA ARG A 162 23.75 -62.46 25.50
C ARG A 162 24.71 -62.30 26.64
N ALA A 163 24.25 -62.49 27.87
CA ALA A 163 25.15 -62.61 29.01
C ALA A 163 26.13 -63.80 28.77
N TYR A 164 27.39 -63.55 29.01
CA TYR A 164 28.40 -64.62 28.78
C TYR A 164 28.24 -65.84 29.71
N THR A 165 27.52 -65.71 30.86
CA THR A 165 27.07 -66.80 31.72
C THR A 165 25.66 -66.49 32.23
N GLU A 166 24.75 -67.48 32.17
CA GLU A 166 23.40 -67.40 32.72
C GLU A 166 23.36 -67.37 34.26
N LYS A 167 24.44 -67.80 34.92
CA LYS A 167 24.49 -67.96 36.37
C LYS A 167 24.81 -66.76 37.20
N GLN A 168 25.17 -65.64 36.57
CA GLN A 168 25.39 -64.35 37.27
C GLN A 168 24.80 -63.20 36.46
N PRO A 169 23.78 -62.48 36.98
CA PRO A 169 23.35 -61.25 36.37
C PRO A 169 24.47 -60.21 36.48
N SER A 170 25.15 -59.95 35.38
CA SER A 170 26.25 -59.01 35.30
C SER A 170 25.74 -57.64 34.87
N PRO A 171 26.44 -56.52 35.22
CA PRO A 171 26.19 -55.25 34.64
C PRO A 171 26.21 -55.36 33.10
N LYS A 172 25.51 -54.43 32.38
CA LYS A 172 25.39 -54.39 30.91
C LYS A 172 26.70 -54.61 30.14
N ASN A 173 27.85 -54.28 30.72
CA ASN A 173 29.20 -54.49 30.14
C ASN A 173 29.65 -55.92 30.01
N SER A 174 28.85 -56.93 30.42
CA SER A 174 29.16 -58.30 30.35
C SER A 174 28.41 -59.06 29.25
N TYR A 175 27.70 -58.33 28.41
CA TYR A 175 27.08 -58.95 27.25
C TYR A 175 28.07 -59.08 26.10
N VAL A 176 27.98 -60.21 25.40
CA VAL A 176 28.79 -60.52 24.23
C VAL A 176 27.90 -60.99 23.08
N PHE A 177 28.25 -60.57 21.88
CA PHE A 177 27.77 -61.22 20.67
C PHE A 177 28.87 -62.13 20.12
N SER A 178 28.52 -63.14 19.34
CA SER A 178 29.51 -64.10 18.99
C SER A 178 29.46 -64.52 17.54
N ILE A 179 30.65 -64.88 17.01
CA ILE A 179 30.80 -65.50 15.70
C ILE A 179 31.21 -66.92 15.94
N VAL A 180 30.47 -67.84 15.34
CA VAL A 180 30.68 -69.32 15.53
C VAL A 180 30.91 -69.99 14.19
N ARG A 181 31.93 -70.82 14.12
CA ARG A 181 32.26 -71.63 12.91
C ARG A 181 32.64 -73.05 13.23
N PRO A 182 32.38 -74.00 12.32
CA PRO A 182 32.90 -75.35 12.46
C PRO A 182 34.42 -75.38 12.30
N VAL A 183 35.10 -76.34 13.03
CA VAL A 183 36.53 -76.64 12.86
C VAL A 183 36.64 -77.94 12.12
N PHE A 184 37.31 -77.94 10.96
CA PHE A 184 37.39 -79.07 10.08
C PHE A 184 38.74 -79.80 10.18
N TYR A 185 38.69 -81.12 10.14
CA TYR A 185 39.85 -81.98 9.80
C TYR A 185 39.51 -82.81 8.57
N GLY A 186 40.16 -82.49 7.45
CA GLY A 186 39.69 -82.97 6.16
C GLY A 186 38.28 -82.55 5.87
N SER A 187 37.36 -83.44 5.61
CA SER A 187 35.95 -83.20 5.38
C SER A 187 35.06 -83.36 6.60
N ARG A 188 35.64 -83.66 7.77
CA ARG A 188 34.87 -83.91 9.02
C ARG A 188 34.95 -82.68 9.94
N ILE A 189 33.84 -82.34 10.54
CA ILE A 189 33.81 -81.42 11.64
C ILE A 189 34.34 -82.11 12.90
N VAL A 190 35.39 -81.58 13.53
CA VAL A 190 36.03 -82.12 14.73
C VAL A 190 35.80 -81.21 15.96
N GLY A 191 35.29 -79.99 15.77
CA GLY A 191 34.97 -79.08 16.84
C GLY A 191 34.31 -77.82 16.31
N VAL A 192 34.07 -76.86 17.19
CA VAL A 192 33.46 -75.55 16.92
C VAL A 192 34.34 -74.46 17.53
N ILE A 193 34.59 -73.39 16.78
CA ILE A 193 35.24 -72.17 17.29
C ILE A 193 34.17 -71.12 17.52
N LYS A 194 34.22 -70.50 18.70
CA LYS A 194 33.35 -69.37 19.08
C LYS A 194 34.23 -68.20 19.48
N ALA A 195 34.01 -67.06 18.85
CA ALA A 195 34.63 -65.82 19.23
C ALA A 195 33.57 -64.88 19.88
N ASP A 196 33.83 -64.58 21.15
CA ASP A 196 32.96 -63.71 21.96
C ASP A 196 33.46 -62.25 21.91
N ILE A 197 32.63 -61.35 21.39
CA ILE A 197 32.94 -59.95 21.20
C ILE A 197 32.14 -59.15 22.23
N LYS A 198 32.78 -58.17 22.87
CA LYS A 198 32.14 -57.34 23.88
C LYS A 198 31.10 -56.45 23.22
N SER A 199 29.89 -56.35 23.78
CA SER A 199 28.83 -55.46 23.32
C SER A 199 29.22 -53.99 23.39
N SER A 200 30.24 -53.65 24.21
CA SER A 200 30.79 -52.29 24.22
C SER A 200 31.38 -51.84 22.89
N LEU A 201 31.70 -52.76 21.95
CA LEU A 201 32.07 -52.42 20.59
C LEU A 201 30.89 -51.78 19.85
N LEU A 202 29.67 -52.33 20.00
CA LEU A 202 28.45 -51.79 19.45
C LEU A 202 28.15 -50.38 20.00
N GLU A 203 28.29 -50.26 21.34
CA GLU A 203 28.15 -48.92 22.00
C GLU A 203 29.18 -47.93 21.48
N THR A 204 30.43 -48.36 21.23
CA THR A 204 31.47 -47.45 20.73
C THR A 204 31.22 -47.00 19.28
N ILE A 205 30.67 -47.87 18.45
CA ILE A 205 30.43 -47.57 17.03
C ILE A 205 29.10 -46.85 16.84
N PHE A 206 28.03 -47.31 17.52
CA PHE A 206 26.67 -46.84 17.27
C PHE A 206 26.17 -45.78 18.27
N ASP A 207 27.00 -45.36 19.21
CA ASP A 207 26.65 -44.28 20.14
C ASP A 207 26.73 -42.89 19.46
N ILE A 208 25.59 -42.45 18.96
CA ILE A 208 25.42 -41.11 18.33
C ILE A 208 24.76 -40.10 19.28
N ARG A 209 24.97 -40.22 20.61
CA ARG A 209 24.34 -39.29 21.59
C ARG A 209 24.60 -37.82 21.33
N GLU A 210 25.67 -37.46 20.63
CA GLU A 210 25.93 -36.10 20.19
C GLU A 210 24.95 -35.59 19.12
N MET A 211 24.33 -36.49 18.37
CA MET A 211 23.33 -36.18 17.36
C MET A 211 21.94 -36.13 18.00
N LYS A 212 21.59 -34.96 18.59
CA LYS A 212 20.31 -34.77 19.29
C LYS A 212 19.10 -35.19 18.44
N GLY A 213 18.32 -36.14 18.96
CA GLY A 213 17.07 -36.58 18.36
C GLY A 213 17.21 -37.73 17.34
N TYR A 214 18.45 -38.16 17.07
CA TYR A 214 18.71 -39.33 16.27
C TYR A 214 18.92 -40.54 17.18
N SER A 215 18.43 -41.71 16.76
CA SER A 215 18.62 -42.96 17.47
C SER A 215 18.97 -44.08 16.48
N LEU A 216 19.97 -44.87 16.82
CA LEU A 216 20.37 -46.01 16.01
C LEU A 216 20.00 -47.33 16.70
N TYR A 217 19.54 -48.26 15.91
CA TYR A 217 19.21 -49.61 16.31
C TYR A 217 19.93 -50.62 15.39
N VAL A 218 20.29 -51.77 15.90
CA VAL A 218 20.78 -52.86 15.08
C VAL A 218 19.93 -54.09 15.39
N PHE A 219 19.41 -54.73 14.37
CA PHE A 219 18.55 -55.90 14.46
C PHE A 219 19.15 -57.06 13.66
N ASP A 220 18.96 -58.27 14.19
CA ASP A 220 19.19 -59.44 13.40
C ASP A 220 17.99 -59.65 12.44
N ARG A 221 18.28 -59.78 11.15
CA ARG A 221 17.25 -59.87 10.10
C ARG A 221 16.49 -61.22 10.19
N ASP A 222 17.18 -62.30 10.55
CA ASP A 222 16.62 -63.66 10.53
C ASP A 222 15.78 -63.92 11.79
N THR A 223 16.31 -63.52 12.97
CA THR A 223 15.67 -63.81 14.27
C THR A 223 14.76 -62.60 14.74
N LYS A 224 14.90 -61.46 14.13
CA LYS A 224 14.26 -60.21 14.57
C LYS A 224 14.66 -59.75 15.98
N GLU A 225 15.69 -60.31 16.53
CA GLU A 225 16.22 -59.95 17.84
C GLU A 225 17.01 -58.62 17.76
N THR A 226 16.95 -57.84 18.84
CA THR A 226 17.70 -56.59 18.95
C THR A 226 19.17 -56.90 19.26
N VAL A 227 20.06 -56.45 18.39
CA VAL A 227 21.51 -56.54 18.57
C VAL A 227 22.03 -55.33 19.34
N TYR A 228 21.53 -54.14 19.01
CA TYR A 228 21.86 -52.89 19.70
C TYR A 228 20.65 -51.99 19.80
N SER A 229 20.51 -51.34 20.95
CA SER A 229 19.49 -50.31 21.21
C SER A 229 20.08 -49.26 22.15
N PRO A 230 19.89 -47.95 21.89
CA PRO A 230 20.34 -46.91 22.79
C PRO A 230 19.61 -46.96 24.14
N GLU A 231 20.27 -46.52 25.23
CA GLU A 231 19.73 -46.63 26.61
C GLU A 231 18.47 -45.81 26.86
N GLU A 232 18.28 -44.68 26.16
CA GLU A 232 17.12 -43.80 26.30
C GLU A 232 16.09 -44.04 25.19
N THR A 233 15.44 -45.21 25.22
CA THR A 233 14.39 -45.46 24.21
C THR A 233 13.00 -45.33 24.78
N ASN A 234 12.49 -44.14 24.75
CA ASN A 234 11.05 -43.90 24.90
C ASN A 234 10.27 -44.03 23.57
N PHE A 235 10.91 -44.56 22.52
CA PHE A 235 10.41 -44.20 21.19
C PHE A 235 9.70 -45.31 20.42
N LEU A 236 9.91 -46.58 20.69
CA LEU A 236 9.30 -47.59 19.82
C LEU A 236 9.13 -48.93 20.51
N ASN A 237 7.98 -49.56 20.37
CA ASN A 237 7.92 -51.01 20.43
C ASN A 237 8.76 -51.52 19.26
N VAL A 238 9.98 -51.91 19.57
CA VAL A 238 11.01 -52.26 18.60
C VAL A 238 10.53 -53.40 17.66
N SER A 239 9.77 -54.34 18.18
CA SER A 239 9.20 -55.45 17.41
C SER A 239 8.28 -55.02 16.28
N ASP A 240 7.39 -54.06 16.53
CA ASP A 240 6.43 -53.54 15.51
C ASP A 240 7.12 -52.80 14.38
N PHE A 241 8.36 -52.39 14.62
CA PHE A 241 9.15 -51.63 13.65
C PHE A 241 9.94 -52.51 12.72
N CYS A 242 10.56 -53.58 13.26
CA CYS A 242 11.37 -54.52 12.51
C CYS A 242 10.60 -55.17 11.34
N ASP A 243 9.32 -55.50 11.55
CA ASP A 243 8.47 -56.08 10.51
C ASP A 243 8.15 -55.13 9.34
N SER A 244 8.41 -53.84 9.53
CA SER A 244 8.12 -52.83 8.52
C SER A 244 9.33 -52.44 7.69
N ILE A 245 10.54 -52.89 8.05
CA ILE A 245 11.77 -52.53 7.36
C ILE A 245 11.96 -53.47 6.16
N PRO A 246 12.09 -52.96 4.95
CA PRO A 246 12.35 -53.74 3.76
C PRO A 246 13.75 -54.38 3.78
N GLU A 247 13.98 -55.34 2.90
CA GLU A 247 15.33 -55.88 2.66
C GLU A 247 16.17 -54.88 1.86
N GLY A 248 17.49 -54.84 2.16
CA GLY A 248 18.44 -53.94 1.49
C GLY A 248 18.65 -52.62 2.22
N ASP A 249 18.97 -51.63 1.47
CA ASP A 249 19.25 -50.27 1.95
C ASP A 249 18.17 -49.32 1.48
N GLY A 250 17.87 -48.30 2.27
CA GLY A 250 16.92 -47.31 1.85
C GLY A 250 16.37 -46.41 2.95
N THR A 251 15.41 -45.59 2.55
CA THR A 251 14.75 -44.61 3.44
C THR A 251 13.23 -44.73 3.30
N PHE A 252 12.53 -44.55 4.40
CA PHE A 252 11.07 -44.38 4.37
C PHE A 252 10.58 -43.57 5.57
N THR A 253 9.36 -43.04 5.45
CA THR A 253 8.71 -42.38 6.57
C THR A 253 7.59 -43.22 7.14
N LYS A 254 7.52 -43.34 8.48
CA LYS A 254 6.46 -44.05 9.18
C LYS A 254 5.77 -43.16 10.20
N ARG A 255 4.46 -43.21 10.21
CA ARG A 255 3.67 -42.51 11.23
C ARG A 255 3.25 -43.46 12.33
N GLN A 256 3.71 -43.19 13.57
CA GLN A 256 3.38 -44.01 14.74
C GLN A 256 3.10 -43.09 15.94
N GLY A 257 2.01 -43.34 16.67
CA GLY A 257 1.65 -42.52 17.84
C GLY A 257 1.34 -41.05 17.54
N GLY A 258 0.95 -40.72 16.28
CA GLY A 258 0.73 -39.32 15.85
C GLY A 258 2.00 -38.57 15.45
N VAL A 259 3.19 -39.21 15.59
CA VAL A 259 4.49 -38.67 15.22
C VAL A 259 4.93 -39.29 13.88
N THR A 260 5.50 -38.49 13.01
CA THR A 260 6.12 -38.95 11.76
C THR A 260 7.60 -39.14 12.00
N TRP A 261 8.07 -40.36 11.72
CA TRP A 261 9.45 -40.79 11.85
C TRP A 261 10.07 -40.92 10.48
N LEU A 262 11.27 -40.40 10.33
CA LEU A 262 12.15 -40.66 9.20
C LEU A 262 13.02 -41.86 9.60
N VAL A 263 13.05 -42.86 8.75
CA VAL A 263 13.77 -44.12 8.95
C VAL A 263 14.72 -44.31 7.79
N VAL A 264 15.98 -44.49 8.12
CA VAL A 264 17.04 -44.83 7.17
C VAL A 264 17.63 -46.18 7.62
N TYR A 265 17.84 -47.10 6.72
CA TYR A 265 18.32 -48.42 7.05
C TYR A 265 19.32 -48.95 6.02
N THR A 266 20.31 -49.69 6.50
CA THR A 266 21.30 -50.39 5.68
C THR A 266 21.57 -51.78 6.26
N THR A 267 22.03 -52.69 5.43
CA THR A 267 22.31 -54.07 5.84
C THR A 267 23.82 -54.34 5.85
N SER A 268 24.32 -54.97 6.92
CA SER A 268 25.73 -55.40 6.99
C SER A 268 26.04 -56.45 5.92
N GLU A 269 27.21 -56.33 5.28
CA GLU A 269 27.71 -57.31 4.30
C GLU A 269 28.27 -58.59 4.96
N VAL A 270 28.58 -58.51 6.26
CA VAL A 270 29.27 -59.55 6.98
C VAL A 270 28.32 -60.38 7.81
N ALA A 271 27.39 -59.80 8.51
CA ALA A 271 26.43 -60.42 9.39
C ALA A 271 24.99 -60.24 8.88
N PRO A 272 24.02 -61.09 9.23
CA PRO A 272 22.61 -60.88 8.88
C PRO A 272 21.96 -59.78 9.71
N TRP A 273 22.66 -58.65 9.89
CA TRP A 273 22.23 -57.57 10.75
C TRP A 273 21.91 -56.34 9.94
N GLN A 274 20.86 -55.67 10.37
CA GLN A 274 20.37 -54.46 9.76
C GLN A 274 20.51 -53.26 10.72
N ILE A 275 21.15 -52.21 10.26
CA ILE A 275 21.36 -50.98 11.01
C ILE A 275 20.25 -50.03 10.62
N VAL A 276 19.56 -49.47 11.61
CA VAL A 276 18.39 -48.61 11.41
C VAL A 276 18.54 -47.33 12.20
N GLY A 277 18.58 -46.22 11.49
CA GLY A 277 18.53 -44.92 12.08
C GLY A 277 17.12 -44.34 12.05
N VAL A 278 16.70 -43.77 13.14
CA VAL A 278 15.39 -43.12 13.24
C VAL A 278 15.52 -41.72 13.78
N VAL A 279 14.74 -40.80 13.22
CA VAL A 279 14.64 -39.42 13.71
C VAL A 279 13.21 -38.91 13.58
N GLN A 280 12.75 -38.17 14.55
CA GLN A 280 11.44 -37.50 14.42
C GLN A 280 11.53 -36.38 13.39
N GLN A 281 10.60 -36.33 12.42
CA GLN A 281 10.51 -35.28 11.44
C GLN A 281 10.34 -33.88 12.12
N SER A 282 9.63 -33.82 13.25
CA SER A 282 9.52 -32.61 14.05
C SER A 282 10.85 -32.13 14.60
N THR A 283 11.77 -33.03 14.94
CA THR A 283 13.12 -32.69 15.43
C THR A 283 13.98 -32.13 14.30
N VAL A 284 13.90 -32.74 13.12
CA VAL A 284 14.54 -32.21 11.90
C VAL A 284 14.05 -30.81 11.62
N LEU A 285 12.74 -30.60 11.66
CA LEU A 285 12.12 -29.28 11.41
C LEU A 285 12.33 -28.30 12.56
N ALA A 286 12.59 -28.76 13.80
CA ALA A 286 12.77 -27.85 14.95
C ALA A 286 13.98 -26.92 14.79
N GLY A 287 15.08 -27.40 14.20
CA GLY A 287 16.24 -26.58 13.86
C GLY A 287 15.90 -25.42 12.92
N PHE A 288 14.84 -25.57 12.12
CA PHE A 288 14.39 -24.58 11.16
C PHE A 288 13.33 -23.60 11.71
N LEU A 289 12.79 -23.84 12.92
CA LEU A 289 11.82 -22.94 13.55
C LEU A 289 12.39 -21.53 13.74
N GLN A 290 13.65 -21.40 14.04
CA GLN A 290 14.32 -20.11 14.19
C GLN A 290 14.36 -19.35 12.85
N VAL A 291 14.73 -20.04 11.77
CA VAL A 291 14.76 -19.46 10.41
C VAL A 291 13.35 -19.05 9.98
N ARG A 292 12.35 -19.90 10.23
CA ARG A 292 10.94 -19.58 9.98
C ARG A 292 10.50 -18.30 10.70
N ASN A 293 10.83 -18.18 11.99
CA ASN A 293 10.47 -17.01 12.78
C ASN A 293 11.15 -15.74 12.26
N GLN A 294 12.43 -15.81 11.90
CA GLN A 294 13.15 -14.70 11.28
C GLN A 294 12.51 -14.28 9.95
N MET A 295 12.19 -15.24 9.09
CA MET A 295 11.51 -14.98 7.82
C MET A 295 10.11 -14.36 8.02
N THR A 296 9.35 -14.86 9.00
CA THR A 296 8.03 -14.29 9.33
C THR A 296 8.15 -12.82 9.75
N VAL A 297 9.12 -12.49 10.60
CA VAL A 297 9.40 -11.10 11.02
C VAL A 297 9.81 -10.24 9.82
N MET A 298 10.66 -10.75 8.93
CA MET A 298 11.05 -10.05 7.70
C MET A 298 9.86 -9.76 6.78
N VAL A 299 8.98 -10.74 6.59
CA VAL A 299 7.77 -10.56 5.76
C VAL A 299 6.85 -9.50 6.37
N ILE A 300 6.62 -9.52 7.69
CA ILE A 300 5.82 -8.51 8.39
C ILE A 300 6.44 -7.12 8.21
N LEU A 301 7.75 -6.99 8.42
CA LEU A 301 8.46 -5.72 8.23
C LEU A 301 8.34 -5.21 6.80
N PHE A 302 8.51 -6.10 5.82
CA PHE A 302 8.36 -5.77 4.40
C PHE A 302 6.95 -5.27 4.07
N VAL A 303 5.91 -5.94 4.59
CA VAL A 303 4.51 -5.51 4.40
C VAL A 303 4.27 -4.12 5.00
N ILE A 304 4.81 -3.86 6.21
CA ILE A 304 4.67 -2.54 6.86
C ILE A 304 5.36 -1.45 6.04
N VAL A 305 6.61 -1.68 5.62
CA VAL A 305 7.38 -0.71 4.81
C VAL A 305 6.69 -0.45 3.48
N PHE A 306 6.23 -1.51 2.81
CA PHE A 306 5.51 -1.36 1.55
C PHE A 306 4.18 -0.62 1.72
N ALA A 307 3.41 -0.91 2.77
CA ALA A 307 2.17 -0.21 3.07
C ALA A 307 2.42 1.29 3.31
N LEU A 308 3.51 1.63 4.00
CA LEU A 308 3.92 3.01 4.22
C LEU A 308 4.31 3.71 2.90
N ILE A 309 5.10 3.05 2.06
CA ILE A 309 5.46 3.57 0.73
C ILE A 309 4.21 3.74 -0.13
N ALA A 310 3.34 2.73 -0.19
CA ALA A 310 2.09 2.79 -0.93
C ALA A 310 1.18 3.93 -0.45
N PHE A 311 1.11 4.15 0.88
CA PHE A 311 0.38 5.28 1.45
C PHE A 311 0.96 6.63 1.01
N VAL A 312 2.28 6.80 1.09
CA VAL A 312 2.97 8.03 0.67
C VAL A 312 2.75 8.29 -0.81
N VAL A 313 2.97 7.29 -1.66
CA VAL A 313 2.77 7.40 -3.12
C VAL A 313 1.30 7.73 -3.44
N SER A 314 0.36 7.00 -2.85
CA SER A 314 -1.07 7.24 -3.05
C SER A 314 -1.49 8.65 -2.60
N TYR A 315 -0.94 9.13 -1.48
CA TYR A 315 -1.17 10.49 -0.99
C TYR A 315 -0.65 11.54 -1.98
N TYR A 316 0.59 11.40 -2.47
CA TYR A 316 1.18 12.34 -3.43
C TYR A 316 0.45 12.34 -4.78
N LEU A 317 0.06 11.18 -5.28
CA LEU A 317 -0.66 11.07 -6.56
C LEU A 317 -2.05 11.71 -6.49
N THR A 318 -2.74 11.58 -5.37
CA THR A 318 -4.14 12.03 -5.26
C THR A 318 -4.32 13.42 -4.64
N LYS A 319 -3.28 13.97 -3.99
CA LYS A 319 -3.33 15.30 -3.36
C LYS A 319 -3.74 16.39 -4.33
N ASP A 320 -3.10 16.47 -5.49
CA ASP A 320 -3.34 17.51 -6.46
C ASP A 320 -4.66 17.28 -7.22
N LEU A 321 -5.03 16.01 -7.44
CA LEU A 321 -6.34 15.68 -7.99
C LEU A 321 -7.49 16.13 -7.08
N ARG A 322 -7.35 15.94 -5.77
CA ARG A 322 -8.34 16.44 -4.78
C ARG A 322 -8.44 17.96 -4.76
N LYS A 323 -7.28 18.65 -4.86
CA LYS A 323 -7.27 20.11 -4.96
C LYS A 323 -7.99 20.58 -6.22
N LEU A 324 -7.72 19.92 -7.35
CA LEU A 324 -8.37 20.23 -8.62
C LEU A 324 -9.88 20.02 -8.55
N THR A 325 -10.33 18.87 -8.03
CA THR A 325 -11.76 18.59 -7.85
C THR A 325 -12.44 19.63 -6.96
N GLY A 326 -11.82 19.95 -5.81
CA GLY A 326 -12.37 20.95 -4.89
C GLY A 326 -12.30 22.39 -5.42
N ALA A 327 -11.40 22.68 -6.35
CA ALA A 327 -11.36 23.98 -7.02
C ALA A 327 -12.46 24.09 -8.09
N VAL A 328 -12.67 23.00 -8.85
CA VAL A 328 -13.73 22.93 -9.86
C VAL A 328 -15.12 23.01 -9.22
N GLU A 329 -15.32 22.38 -8.05
CA GLU A 329 -16.59 22.44 -7.31
C GLU A 329 -16.96 23.87 -6.83
N LYS A 330 -15.95 24.72 -6.66
CA LYS A 330 -16.13 26.13 -6.24
C LYS A 330 -16.33 27.10 -7.39
N ILE A 331 -16.26 26.63 -8.64
CA ILE A 331 -16.53 27.45 -9.82
C ILE A 331 -18.04 27.69 -9.88
N GLY A 332 -18.45 28.94 -9.86
CA GLY A 332 -19.83 29.40 -9.97
C GLY A 332 -19.93 30.60 -10.89
N ASP A 333 -21.13 31.17 -10.99
CA ASP A 333 -21.45 32.26 -11.92
C ASP A 333 -20.58 33.53 -11.73
N ASP A 334 -20.10 33.73 -10.49
CA ASP A 334 -19.31 34.94 -10.14
C ASP A 334 -17.78 34.71 -10.20
N CYS A 335 -17.31 33.46 -10.30
CA CYS A 335 -15.88 33.15 -10.26
C CYS A 335 -15.52 32.03 -11.23
N LEU A 336 -15.07 32.39 -12.42
CA LEU A 336 -14.61 31.50 -13.49
C LEU A 336 -13.07 31.35 -13.48
N GLU A 337 -12.42 31.55 -12.34
CA GLU A 337 -10.97 31.33 -12.19
C GLU A 337 -10.67 30.17 -11.28
N LEU A 338 -9.68 29.37 -11.66
CA LEU A 338 -9.14 28.32 -10.79
C LEU A 338 -8.19 28.94 -9.77
N PRO A 339 -8.53 28.97 -8.47
CA PRO A 339 -7.70 29.59 -7.42
C PRO A 339 -6.49 28.74 -7.04
N ILE A 340 -6.04 27.85 -7.94
CA ILE A 340 -4.93 26.92 -7.73
C ILE A 340 -3.96 26.94 -8.90
N SER A 341 -2.69 26.65 -8.62
CA SER A 341 -1.67 26.42 -9.64
C SER A 341 -1.06 25.05 -9.45
N ILE A 342 -1.16 24.18 -10.46
CA ILE A 342 -0.59 22.84 -10.47
C ILE A 342 0.58 22.82 -11.47
N LYS A 343 1.80 22.66 -10.94
CA LYS A 343 3.03 22.61 -11.73
C LYS A 343 3.47 21.15 -11.96
N ARG A 344 2.61 20.35 -12.61
CA ARG A 344 2.93 18.96 -12.97
C ARG A 344 2.99 18.83 -14.50
N ARG A 345 3.78 17.83 -14.97
CA ARG A 345 3.95 17.54 -16.41
C ARG A 345 3.33 16.20 -16.82
N ASP A 346 2.56 15.60 -15.92
CA ASP A 346 1.83 14.35 -16.12
C ASP A 346 0.37 14.58 -16.52
N GLU A 347 -0.43 13.52 -16.54
CA GLU A 347 -1.84 13.52 -16.94
C GLU A 347 -2.67 14.49 -16.09
N VAL A 348 -2.32 14.67 -14.80
CA VAL A 348 -2.98 15.62 -13.91
C VAL A 348 -2.66 17.07 -14.31
N GLY A 349 -1.42 17.32 -14.71
CA GLY A 349 -1.00 18.61 -15.25
C GLY A 349 -1.69 18.94 -16.57
N ILE A 350 -1.83 17.98 -17.47
CA ILE A 350 -2.56 18.11 -18.74
C ILE A 350 -4.04 18.42 -18.46
N LEU A 351 -4.66 17.65 -17.57
CA LEU A 351 -6.07 17.87 -17.18
C LEU A 351 -6.28 19.28 -16.60
N TYR A 352 -5.38 19.74 -15.74
CA TYR A 352 -5.42 21.10 -15.19
C TYR A 352 -5.38 22.15 -16.30
N GLN A 353 -4.48 22.02 -17.28
CA GLN A 353 -4.37 22.95 -18.40
C GLN A 353 -5.64 22.95 -19.29
N GLN A 354 -6.21 21.77 -19.55
CA GLN A 354 -7.44 21.67 -20.33
C GLN A 354 -8.63 22.33 -19.63
N ILE A 355 -8.78 22.12 -18.31
CA ILE A 355 -9.83 22.78 -17.54
C ILE A 355 -9.63 24.30 -17.55
N ARG A 356 -8.40 24.78 -17.37
CA ARG A 356 -8.08 26.20 -17.42
C ARG A 356 -8.45 26.81 -18.77
N THR A 357 -8.05 26.18 -19.88
CA THR A 357 -8.38 26.64 -21.23
C THR A 357 -9.89 26.64 -21.48
N MET A 358 -10.59 25.64 -20.94
CA MET A 358 -12.06 25.60 -21.04
C MET A 358 -12.71 26.78 -20.29
N LEU A 359 -12.23 27.09 -19.09
CA LEU A 359 -12.73 28.23 -18.31
C LEU A 359 -12.43 29.59 -18.99
N GLU A 360 -11.24 29.73 -19.57
CA GLU A 360 -10.90 30.92 -20.39
C GLU A 360 -11.89 31.06 -21.55
N ARG A 361 -12.19 30.02 -22.28
CA ARG A 361 -13.18 30.03 -23.37
C ARG A 361 -14.60 30.40 -22.89
N ILE A 362 -15.01 29.84 -21.76
CA ILE A 362 -16.33 30.15 -21.18
C ILE A 362 -16.40 31.65 -20.81
N ARG A 363 -15.33 32.17 -20.22
CA ARG A 363 -15.25 33.63 -19.88
C ARG A 363 -15.36 34.51 -21.10
N ASP A 364 -14.65 34.16 -22.18
CA ASP A 364 -14.72 34.88 -23.45
C ASP A 364 -16.12 34.82 -24.06
N LEU A 365 -16.76 33.65 -24.01
CA LEU A 365 -18.14 33.49 -24.49
C LEU A 365 -19.12 34.34 -23.70
N ILE A 366 -19.03 34.35 -22.36
CA ILE A 366 -19.89 35.19 -21.51
C ILE A 366 -19.68 36.66 -21.81
N THR A 367 -18.43 37.09 -21.98
CA THR A 367 -18.08 38.47 -22.32
C THR A 367 -18.68 38.86 -23.67
N ASN A 368 -18.58 38.02 -24.67
CA ASN A 368 -19.16 38.25 -25.99
C ASN A 368 -20.70 38.28 -25.95
N ILE A 369 -21.34 37.39 -25.19
CA ILE A 369 -22.79 37.40 -25.01
C ILE A 369 -23.24 38.72 -24.40
N ARG A 370 -22.59 39.20 -23.32
CA ARG A 370 -22.91 40.49 -22.68
C ARG A 370 -22.75 41.67 -23.66
N LYS A 371 -21.72 41.63 -24.49
CA LYS A 371 -21.49 42.67 -25.48
C LYS A 371 -22.62 42.67 -26.53
N VAL A 372 -22.99 41.53 -27.05
CA VAL A 372 -24.09 41.40 -28.03
C VAL A 372 -25.44 41.80 -27.44
N GLU A 373 -25.71 41.47 -26.17
CA GLU A 373 -26.92 41.89 -25.47
C GLU A 373 -26.99 43.41 -25.30
N GLU A 374 -25.86 44.04 -24.95
CA GLU A 374 -25.81 45.51 -24.81
C GLU A 374 -25.96 46.19 -26.16
N GLU A 375 -25.31 45.71 -27.22
CA GLU A 375 -25.48 46.23 -28.58
C GLU A 375 -26.96 46.08 -29.04
N LYS A 376 -27.59 44.96 -28.76
CA LYS A 376 -29.02 44.73 -29.04
C LYS A 376 -29.89 45.69 -28.28
N ARG A 377 -29.63 45.93 -26.99
CA ARG A 377 -30.38 46.85 -26.15
C ARG A 377 -30.28 48.29 -26.65
N ILE A 378 -29.07 48.74 -27.05
CA ILE A 378 -28.85 50.05 -27.63
C ILE A 378 -29.65 50.18 -28.93
N SER A 379 -29.59 49.17 -29.81
CA SER A 379 -30.34 49.16 -31.07
C SER A 379 -31.86 49.20 -30.86
N GLU A 380 -32.37 48.51 -29.84
CA GLU A 380 -33.80 48.53 -29.49
C GLU A 380 -34.23 49.93 -29.01
N ILE A 381 -33.39 50.62 -28.19
CA ILE A 381 -33.64 51.99 -27.73
C ILE A 381 -33.63 52.97 -28.91
N GLU A 382 -32.66 52.84 -29.82
CA GLU A 382 -32.59 53.66 -31.03
C GLU A 382 -33.83 53.46 -31.91
N MET A 383 -34.26 52.23 -32.11
CA MET A 383 -35.46 51.91 -32.89
C MET A 383 -36.73 52.51 -32.27
N LEU A 384 -36.86 52.47 -30.96
CA LEU A 384 -37.99 53.09 -30.24
C LEU A 384 -37.98 54.63 -30.33
N SER A 385 -36.81 55.27 -30.30
CA SER A 385 -36.67 56.72 -30.41
C SER A 385 -37.05 57.27 -31.80
N ILE A 386 -36.82 56.48 -32.84
CA ILE A 386 -37.19 56.85 -34.23
C ILE A 386 -38.72 56.87 -34.43
N GLN A 387 -39.50 56.21 -33.58
CA GLN A 387 -40.98 56.14 -33.71
C GLN A 387 -41.63 57.49 -33.38
N ILE A 388 -40.95 58.42 -32.70
CA ILE A 388 -41.42 59.84 -32.55
C ILE A 388 -41.01 60.60 -33.81
N ASN A 389 -41.93 60.74 -34.76
CA ASN A 389 -41.64 61.47 -36.01
C ASN A 389 -41.46 62.99 -35.78
N PRO A 390 -40.19 63.46 -35.69
CA PRO A 390 -39.93 64.89 -35.40
C PRO A 390 -40.57 65.84 -36.47
N HIS A 391 -40.54 65.36 -37.68
CA HIS A 391 -41.08 66.14 -38.79
C HIS A 391 -42.59 66.35 -38.67
N PHE A 392 -43.33 65.38 -38.17
CA PHE A 392 -44.77 65.51 -37.94
C PHE A 392 -45.03 66.56 -36.87
N LEU A 393 -44.25 66.62 -35.77
CA LEU A 393 -44.39 67.63 -34.73
C LEU A 393 -44.10 69.03 -35.24
N TYR A 394 -43.04 69.23 -36.03
CA TYR A 394 -42.71 70.49 -36.63
C TYR A 394 -43.80 70.99 -37.55
N ASN A 395 -44.28 70.14 -38.43
CA ASN A 395 -45.33 70.50 -39.37
C ASN A 395 -46.62 70.89 -38.65
N THR A 396 -46.95 70.18 -37.58
CA THR A 396 -48.14 70.54 -36.77
C THR A 396 -48.00 71.87 -36.09
N LEU A 397 -46.83 72.17 -35.45
CA LEU A 397 -46.56 73.46 -34.85
C LEU A 397 -46.54 74.63 -35.87
N HIS A 398 -45.97 74.33 -37.04
CA HIS A 398 -45.98 75.35 -38.14
C HIS A 398 -47.39 75.61 -38.62
N THR A 399 -48.24 74.62 -38.75
CA THR A 399 -49.66 74.83 -39.13
C THR A 399 -50.39 75.66 -38.07
N ILE A 400 -50.16 75.37 -36.76
CA ILE A 400 -50.75 76.17 -35.67
C ILE A 400 -50.30 77.61 -35.74
N LYS A 401 -49.02 77.91 -36.02
CA LYS A 401 -48.45 79.22 -36.21
C LYS A 401 -49.13 79.96 -37.38
N VAL A 402 -49.22 79.33 -38.54
CA VAL A 402 -49.87 79.94 -39.72
C VAL A 402 -51.31 80.28 -39.42
N LEU A 403 -52.07 79.39 -38.78
CA LEU A 403 -53.46 79.62 -38.41
C LEU A 403 -53.56 80.76 -37.40
N SER A 404 -52.63 80.89 -36.43
CA SER A 404 -52.63 81.98 -35.47
C SER A 404 -52.36 83.34 -36.13
N ILE A 405 -51.49 83.41 -37.12
CA ILE A 405 -51.22 84.60 -37.93
C ILE A 405 -52.48 85.04 -38.72
N MET A 406 -53.14 84.06 -39.35
CA MET A 406 -54.37 84.36 -40.12
C MET A 406 -55.52 84.87 -39.26
N GLN A 407 -55.54 84.46 -37.98
CA GLN A 407 -56.57 84.87 -37.02
C GLN A 407 -56.17 86.10 -36.17
N GLY A 408 -54.94 86.65 -36.34
CA GLY A 408 -54.47 87.81 -35.61
C GLY A 408 -54.23 87.49 -34.11
N VAL A 409 -53.93 86.26 -33.74
CA VAL A 409 -53.74 85.85 -32.33
C VAL A 409 -52.25 85.78 -32.05
N GLU A 410 -51.61 86.83 -31.67
CA GLU A 410 -50.15 86.98 -31.49
C GLU A 410 -49.61 86.06 -30.40
N ASN A 411 -50.37 85.78 -29.33
CA ASN A 411 -49.92 84.92 -28.24
C ASN A 411 -49.78 83.44 -28.66
N ILE A 412 -50.65 82.95 -29.56
CA ILE A 412 -50.52 81.57 -30.08
C ILE A 412 -49.32 81.46 -31.03
N GLN A 413 -49.07 82.53 -31.82
CA GLN A 413 -47.90 82.62 -32.67
C GLN A 413 -46.60 82.53 -31.86
N THR A 414 -46.50 83.34 -30.79
CA THR A 414 -45.33 83.37 -29.91
C THR A 414 -45.07 82.06 -29.24
N VAL A 415 -46.11 81.41 -28.72
CA VAL A 415 -45.99 80.07 -28.07
C VAL A 415 -45.59 78.99 -29.09
N SER A 416 -46.18 79.01 -30.31
CA SER A 416 -45.84 78.04 -31.35
C SER A 416 -44.38 78.14 -31.82
N ASP A 417 -43.89 79.38 -31.97
CA ASP A 417 -42.51 79.67 -32.33
C ASP A 417 -41.52 79.25 -31.23
N ALA A 418 -41.80 79.56 -30.00
CA ALA A 418 -40.98 79.16 -28.86
C ALA A 418 -40.93 77.64 -28.74
N LEU A 419 -42.07 76.93 -28.82
CA LEU A 419 -42.15 75.49 -28.76
C LEU A 419 -41.42 74.84 -29.94
N SER A 420 -41.49 75.38 -31.13
CA SER A 420 -40.77 74.91 -32.32
C SER A 420 -39.26 75.02 -32.14
N ARG A 421 -38.72 76.14 -31.59
CA ARG A 421 -37.30 76.30 -31.29
C ARG A 421 -36.82 75.32 -30.18
N MET A 422 -37.62 75.15 -29.15
CA MET A 422 -37.35 74.25 -28.06
C MET A 422 -37.28 72.80 -28.55
N LEU A 423 -38.24 72.37 -29.38
CA LEU A 423 -38.28 71.08 -29.98
C LEU A 423 -37.03 70.79 -30.86
N HIS A 424 -36.63 71.83 -31.64
CA HIS A 424 -35.43 71.74 -32.46
C HIS A 424 -34.19 71.52 -31.62
N LEU A 425 -34.00 72.28 -30.55
CA LEU A 425 -32.86 72.04 -29.66
C LEU A 425 -32.93 70.66 -28.98
N ASN A 426 -34.11 70.22 -28.58
CA ASN A 426 -34.26 68.89 -27.91
C ASN A 426 -33.90 67.75 -28.83
N LEU A 427 -34.18 67.84 -30.10
CA LEU A 427 -33.91 66.80 -31.10
C LEU A 427 -32.50 66.90 -31.74
N ASP A 428 -31.79 68.02 -31.46
CA ASP A 428 -30.40 68.18 -31.90
C ASP A 428 -29.48 67.13 -31.22
N ALA A 429 -28.65 66.45 -31.99
CA ALA A 429 -27.76 65.43 -31.55
C ALA A 429 -26.56 65.91 -30.70
N ARG A 430 -26.33 67.21 -30.64
CA ARG A 430 -25.24 67.78 -29.84
C ARG A 430 -25.46 67.57 -28.36
N LYS A 431 -24.43 67.14 -27.68
CA LYS A 431 -24.42 66.84 -26.22
C LYS A 431 -24.17 68.15 -25.40
N PHE A 432 -23.49 69.09 -26.00
CA PHE A 432 -23.10 70.40 -25.39
C PHE A 432 -23.60 71.56 -26.22
N ILE A 433 -24.02 72.63 -25.57
CA ILE A 433 -24.47 73.84 -26.19
C ILE A 433 -23.84 75.09 -25.50
N SER A 434 -23.78 76.21 -26.16
CA SER A 434 -23.29 77.47 -25.56
C SER A 434 -24.31 78.03 -24.55
N ILE A 435 -23.80 78.78 -23.58
CA ILE A 435 -24.67 79.50 -22.62
C ILE A 435 -25.65 80.45 -23.35
N ALA A 436 -25.25 81.04 -24.45
CA ALA A 436 -26.13 81.86 -25.27
C ALA A 436 -27.28 81.04 -25.89
N GLU A 437 -27.04 79.79 -26.29
CA GLU A 437 -28.10 78.87 -26.78
C GLU A 437 -29.04 78.44 -25.65
N GLU A 438 -28.48 78.13 -24.45
CA GLU A 438 -29.26 77.81 -23.26
C GLU A 438 -30.07 79.02 -22.76
N GLU A 439 -29.51 80.25 -22.80
CA GLU A 439 -30.22 81.45 -22.49
C GLU A 439 -31.49 81.60 -23.33
N LYS A 440 -31.35 81.45 -24.64
CA LYS A 440 -32.46 81.55 -25.57
C LYS A 440 -33.52 80.47 -25.33
N TYR A 441 -33.07 79.26 -25.03
CA TYR A 441 -33.96 78.16 -24.67
C TYR A 441 -34.73 78.43 -23.38
N LEU A 442 -34.07 78.96 -22.36
CA LEU A 442 -34.69 79.33 -21.09
C LEU A 442 -35.66 80.53 -21.26
N GLN A 443 -35.33 81.47 -22.12
CA GLN A 443 -36.23 82.58 -22.48
C GLN A 443 -37.50 81.99 -23.11
N ASP A 444 -37.36 81.17 -24.17
CA ASP A 444 -38.52 80.59 -24.86
C ASP A 444 -39.37 79.75 -23.89
N TYR A 445 -38.70 78.97 -22.98
CA TYR A 445 -39.39 78.16 -21.97
C TYR A 445 -40.16 79.04 -20.97
N LEU A 446 -39.57 80.11 -20.44
CA LEU A 446 -40.18 80.94 -19.46
C LEU A 446 -41.29 81.81 -20.08
N ASP A 447 -41.14 82.27 -21.33
CA ASP A 447 -42.18 82.94 -22.08
C ASP A 447 -43.44 82.06 -22.23
N ILE A 448 -43.30 80.78 -22.58
CA ILE A 448 -44.39 79.83 -22.61
C ILE A 448 -45.01 79.64 -21.22
N GLN A 449 -44.22 79.55 -20.18
CA GLN A 449 -44.70 79.39 -18.80
C GLN A 449 -45.45 80.68 -18.31
N GLN A 450 -45.08 81.84 -18.79
CA GLN A 450 -45.76 83.12 -18.47
C GLN A 450 -47.20 83.17 -18.99
N TYR A 451 -47.46 82.56 -20.17
CA TYR A 451 -48.80 82.31 -20.66
C TYR A 451 -49.61 81.32 -19.85
N ARG A 452 -48.94 80.34 -19.26
CA ARG A 452 -49.56 79.33 -18.40
C ARG A 452 -49.90 79.85 -17.01
N TYR A 453 -49.03 80.72 -16.49
CA TYR A 453 -49.16 81.34 -15.15
C TYR A 453 -49.54 82.81 -15.24
N VAL A 454 -50.55 83.15 -16.01
CA VAL A 454 -50.98 84.56 -16.30
C VAL A 454 -51.02 85.38 -15.04
N GLY A 455 -50.19 86.48 -15.01
CA GLY A 455 -50.11 87.42 -13.91
C GLY A 455 -49.51 86.88 -12.60
N LYS A 456 -49.03 85.63 -12.59
CA LYS A 456 -48.46 85.00 -11.39
C LYS A 456 -46.96 84.65 -11.51
N LEU A 457 -46.34 84.89 -12.68
CA LEU A 457 -44.93 84.63 -12.88
C LEU A 457 -44.24 85.93 -13.34
N THR A 458 -43.19 86.29 -12.60
CA THR A 458 -42.20 87.27 -13.02
C THR A 458 -40.84 86.57 -13.07
N TYR A 459 -40.09 86.79 -14.14
CA TYR A 459 -38.77 86.21 -14.23
C TYR A 459 -37.75 87.24 -14.71
N SER A 460 -36.47 86.99 -14.39
CA SER A 460 -35.34 87.71 -14.95
C SER A 460 -34.19 86.80 -15.26
N ILE A 461 -33.60 86.96 -16.43
CA ILE A 461 -32.38 86.24 -16.83
C ILE A 461 -31.28 87.28 -16.98
N SER A 462 -30.18 87.13 -16.30
CA SER A 462 -29.01 88.02 -16.36
C SER A 462 -27.77 87.13 -16.60
N ILE A 463 -27.23 87.21 -17.81
CA ILE A 463 -26.04 86.48 -18.20
C ILE A 463 -24.97 87.48 -18.60
N GLU A 464 -23.81 87.33 -17.99
CA GLU A 464 -22.66 88.16 -18.28
C GLU A 464 -22.10 87.83 -19.67
N ASP A 465 -21.76 88.86 -20.45
CA ASP A 465 -21.30 88.69 -21.84
C ASP A 465 -19.99 87.91 -21.93
N SER A 466 -19.17 87.95 -20.90
CA SER A 466 -17.92 87.20 -20.77
C SER A 466 -18.09 85.67 -20.82
N VAL A 467 -19.26 85.18 -20.37
CA VAL A 467 -19.51 83.71 -20.26
C VAL A 467 -20.45 83.18 -21.34
N LYS A 468 -21.01 84.00 -22.20
CA LYS A 468 -21.96 83.60 -23.26
C LYS A 468 -21.40 82.55 -24.23
N GLY A 469 -20.08 82.54 -24.43
CA GLY A 469 -19.35 81.55 -25.27
C GLY A 469 -19.00 80.27 -24.59
N CYS A 470 -19.13 80.16 -23.27
CA CYS A 470 -18.87 78.93 -22.54
C CYS A 470 -19.89 77.86 -22.93
N VAL A 471 -19.46 76.65 -22.92
CA VAL A 471 -20.30 75.49 -23.28
C VAL A 471 -20.67 74.68 -22.05
N LEU A 472 -21.90 74.23 -22.00
CA LEU A 472 -22.40 73.35 -20.92
C LEU A 472 -23.21 72.16 -21.50
N PRO A 473 -23.41 71.09 -20.70
CA PRO A 473 -24.25 69.99 -21.14
C PRO A 473 -25.65 70.47 -21.44
N LYS A 474 -26.15 70.14 -22.62
CA LYS A 474 -27.48 70.54 -23.10
C LYS A 474 -28.56 70.25 -22.06
N LEU A 475 -29.45 71.28 -21.86
CA LEU A 475 -30.56 71.15 -20.90
C LEU A 475 -30.11 70.94 -19.43
N LEU A 476 -29.00 71.58 -19.03
CA LEU A 476 -28.51 71.43 -17.64
C LEU A 476 -29.29 72.36 -16.70
N ILE A 477 -29.59 73.63 -17.17
CA ILE A 477 -30.26 74.63 -16.33
C ILE A 477 -31.78 74.44 -16.32
N GLN A 478 -32.35 73.97 -17.42
CA GLN A 478 -33.80 73.77 -17.56
C GLN A 478 -34.45 73.00 -16.39
N PRO A 479 -34.00 71.81 -15.96
CA PRO A 479 -34.65 71.10 -14.87
C PRO A 479 -34.57 71.84 -13.52
N ILE A 480 -33.55 72.67 -13.32
CA ILE A 480 -33.45 73.57 -12.15
C ILE A 480 -34.54 74.63 -12.19
N VAL A 481 -34.71 75.28 -13.36
CA VAL A 481 -35.73 76.26 -13.59
C VAL A 481 -37.13 75.64 -13.52
N GLU A 482 -37.33 74.45 -14.07
CA GLU A 482 -38.59 73.69 -13.91
C GLU A 482 -38.92 73.45 -12.44
N ASN A 483 -37.93 73.03 -11.65
CA ASN A 483 -38.09 72.81 -10.23
C ASN A 483 -38.42 74.12 -9.48
N ALA A 484 -37.73 75.24 -9.85
CA ALA A 484 -37.96 76.54 -9.29
C ALA A 484 -39.39 77.08 -9.60
N LEU A 485 -39.90 76.80 -10.80
CA LEU A 485 -41.27 77.15 -11.18
C LEU A 485 -42.31 76.29 -10.47
N GLN A 486 -42.09 74.98 -10.44
CA GLN A 486 -43.05 74.03 -9.88
C GLN A 486 -43.24 74.21 -8.37
N HIS A 487 -42.18 74.57 -7.67
CA HIS A 487 -42.16 74.73 -6.21
C HIS A 487 -42.22 76.22 -5.80
N GLY A 488 -41.79 77.18 -6.70
CA GLY A 488 -41.75 78.61 -6.42
C GLY A 488 -43.06 79.32 -6.66
N ILE A 489 -43.97 78.78 -7.47
CA ILE A 489 -45.30 79.36 -7.70
C ILE A 489 -46.30 78.59 -6.83
N SER A 490 -46.53 79.11 -5.63
CA SER A 490 -47.57 78.59 -4.75
C SER A 490 -48.95 78.83 -5.37
N LYS A 491 -49.85 77.83 -5.14
CA LYS A 491 -51.27 77.91 -5.55
C LYS A 491 -52.06 79.05 -4.84
N GLU A 492 -51.47 79.63 -3.80
CA GLU A 492 -52.10 80.63 -2.94
C GLU A 492 -51.40 82.00 -3.08
N GLN A 493 -51.98 82.89 -3.92
CA GLN A 493 -52.03 84.31 -3.87
C GLN A 493 -50.76 85.22 -3.97
N SER A 494 -49.57 84.69 -4.28
CA SER A 494 -48.42 85.62 -4.51
C SER A 494 -47.82 85.40 -5.92
N VAL A 495 -47.33 86.51 -6.49
CA VAL A 495 -46.57 86.49 -7.76
C VAL A 495 -45.24 85.79 -7.48
N GLY A 496 -45.02 84.62 -8.08
CA GLY A 496 -43.75 83.93 -8.00
C GLY A 496 -42.69 84.64 -8.87
N MET A 497 -41.51 84.81 -8.32
CA MET A 497 -40.34 85.30 -9.04
C MET A 497 -39.31 84.25 -9.24
N VAL A 498 -38.79 84.13 -10.46
CA VAL A 498 -37.64 83.27 -10.78
C VAL A 498 -36.53 84.12 -11.34
N GLN A 499 -35.38 84.09 -10.74
CA GLN A 499 -34.20 84.84 -11.18
C GLN A 499 -33.08 83.84 -11.56
N ILE A 500 -32.56 83.98 -12.76
CA ILE A 500 -31.44 83.21 -13.28
C ILE A 500 -30.29 84.20 -13.50
N ARG A 501 -29.16 83.91 -12.86
CA ARG A 501 -27.93 84.66 -13.03
C ARG A 501 -26.78 83.74 -13.38
N VAL A 502 -26.05 84.07 -14.48
CA VAL A 502 -24.87 83.33 -14.90
C VAL A 502 -23.72 84.33 -15.05
N TYR A 503 -22.63 84.05 -14.34
CA TYR A 503 -21.46 84.95 -14.32
C TYR A 503 -20.17 84.16 -14.14
N GLY A 504 -19.03 84.73 -14.44
CA GLY A 504 -17.71 84.15 -14.24
C GLY A 504 -17.02 84.84 -13.06
N GLU A 505 -16.41 84.04 -12.17
CA GLU A 505 -15.61 84.55 -11.05
C GLU A 505 -14.42 83.61 -10.85
N GLU A 506 -13.19 84.09 -10.72
CA GLU A 506 -11.97 83.30 -10.46
C GLU A 506 -11.78 82.06 -11.37
N GLU A 507 -12.06 82.20 -12.68
CA GLU A 507 -12.04 81.11 -13.67
C GLU A 507 -13.16 80.06 -13.50
N GLU A 508 -14.12 80.28 -12.62
CA GLU A 508 -15.28 79.42 -12.42
C GLU A 508 -16.54 80.01 -13.06
N LEU A 509 -17.41 79.14 -13.57
CA LEU A 509 -18.73 79.53 -14.10
C LEU A 509 -19.78 79.32 -13.01
N HIS A 510 -20.37 80.38 -12.56
CA HIS A 510 -21.43 80.41 -11.56
C HIS A 510 -22.80 80.51 -12.21
N ILE A 511 -23.66 79.54 -11.91
CA ILE A 511 -25.04 79.48 -12.37
C ILE A 511 -25.93 79.53 -11.13
N LEU A 512 -26.64 80.65 -10.94
CA LEU A 512 -27.54 80.87 -9.82
C LEU A 512 -28.98 80.87 -10.31
N VAL A 513 -29.82 79.99 -9.80
CA VAL A 513 -31.26 79.98 -10.01
C VAL A 513 -31.95 80.21 -8.68
N ARG A 514 -32.67 81.32 -8.55
CA ARG A 514 -33.36 81.73 -7.32
C ARG A 514 -34.85 81.81 -7.60
N ASN A 515 -35.66 81.36 -6.64
CA ASN A 515 -37.12 81.50 -6.70
C ASN A 515 -37.68 82.03 -5.37
N SER A 516 -38.85 82.67 -5.43
CA SER A 516 -39.57 83.20 -4.26
C SER A 516 -40.54 82.19 -3.63
N GLY A 517 -40.27 80.94 -3.72
CA GLY A 517 -41.11 79.82 -3.18
C GLY A 517 -40.87 79.57 -1.70
N PRO A 518 -41.57 78.55 -1.15
CA PRO A 518 -41.34 78.08 0.22
C PRO A 518 -39.93 77.56 0.35
N GLU A 519 -39.41 77.64 1.56
CA GLU A 519 -38.07 77.09 1.89
C GLU A 519 -37.95 75.62 1.57
N PHE A 520 -36.75 75.22 1.17
CA PHE A 520 -36.45 73.75 1.02
C PHE A 520 -36.55 73.07 2.37
N PRO A 521 -37.06 71.81 2.41
CA PRO A 521 -37.05 71.00 3.61
C PRO A 521 -35.64 70.89 4.17
N PRO A 522 -35.42 70.93 5.52
CA PRO A 522 -34.09 70.88 6.14
C PRO A 522 -33.32 69.61 5.79
N GLU A 523 -34.05 68.55 5.47
CA GLU A 523 -33.47 67.24 5.07
C GLU A 523 -32.70 67.33 3.74
N LEU A 524 -33.02 68.28 2.88
CA LEU A 524 -32.37 68.49 1.58
C LEU A 524 -31.16 69.42 1.69
N LEU A 525 -31.07 70.23 2.74
CA LEU A 525 -29.99 71.22 2.97
C LEU A 525 -28.73 70.57 3.59
N CYS A 526 -28.87 69.43 4.25
CA CYS A 526 -27.79 68.76 4.99
C CYS A 526 -26.97 67.74 4.18
N GLN A 527 -27.32 67.43 2.95
CA GLN A 527 -26.62 66.39 2.16
C GLN A 527 -25.59 67.07 1.22
N GLN A 528 -24.31 66.98 1.63
CA GLN A 528 -23.18 67.45 0.80
C GLN A 528 -22.99 66.66 -0.50
N HIS A 529 -23.59 65.47 -0.61
CA HIS A 529 -23.61 64.70 -1.85
C HIS A 529 -24.98 63.99 -1.97
N TYR A 530 -25.73 64.36 -2.98
CA TYR A 530 -27.04 63.76 -3.31
C TYR A 530 -26.88 62.33 -3.82
N CYS A 531 -26.57 61.39 -2.92
CA CYS A 531 -26.52 59.99 -3.21
C CYS A 531 -27.50 59.19 -2.34
N GLY A 532 -28.63 58.81 -2.91
CA GLY A 532 -29.45 57.72 -2.42
C GLY A 532 -30.54 58.07 -1.41
N GLY A 533 -31.77 58.14 -1.87
CA GLY A 533 -33.01 58.13 -1.10
C GLY A 533 -34.21 58.17 -2.03
N ALA A 534 -35.08 57.16 -1.94
CA ALA A 534 -36.31 57.11 -2.71
C ALA A 534 -37.20 58.28 -2.38
N SER A 535 -37.22 59.32 -3.22
CA SER A 535 -38.30 60.33 -3.19
C SER A 535 -38.27 61.36 -4.29
N LYS A 536 -39.26 62.03 -4.44
CA LYS A 536 -39.89 63.10 -5.28
C LYS A 536 -39.00 64.11 -6.07
N HIS A 537 -37.67 64.10 -5.93
CA HIS A 537 -36.77 65.08 -6.53
C HIS A 537 -35.78 64.52 -7.56
N ILE A 538 -36.29 63.72 -8.45
CA ILE A 538 -35.49 62.98 -9.48
C ILE A 538 -34.70 63.95 -10.37
N GLY A 539 -35.22 65.15 -10.64
CA GLY A 539 -34.59 66.16 -11.51
C GLY A 539 -33.24 66.69 -10.98
N LEU A 540 -33.20 67.13 -9.71
CA LEU A 540 -31.98 67.64 -9.09
C LEU A 540 -30.93 66.61 -8.86
N GLN A 541 -31.33 65.35 -8.49
CA GLN A 541 -30.42 64.21 -8.36
C GLN A 541 -29.75 63.84 -9.70
N ASN A 542 -30.51 63.86 -10.79
CA ASN A 542 -29.97 63.59 -12.12
C ASN A 542 -28.97 64.70 -12.56
N ILE A 543 -29.17 65.96 -12.23
CA ILE A 543 -28.22 67.01 -12.51
C ILE A 543 -26.94 66.85 -11.73
N SER A 544 -27.03 66.63 -10.41
CA SER A 544 -25.87 66.39 -9.56
C SER A 544 -25.04 65.17 -10.05
N ARG A 545 -25.72 64.05 -10.39
CA ARG A 545 -25.06 62.86 -10.93
C ARG A 545 -24.40 63.12 -12.30
N ARG A 546 -25.07 63.92 -13.17
CA ARG A 546 -24.56 64.29 -14.50
C ARG A 546 -23.35 65.22 -14.41
N LEU A 547 -23.34 66.18 -13.48
CA LEU A 547 -22.20 67.06 -13.20
C LEU A 547 -21.00 66.18 -12.68
N ASN A 548 -21.25 65.33 -11.75
CA ASN A 548 -20.21 64.43 -11.18
C ASN A 548 -19.60 63.50 -12.24
N LEU A 549 -20.43 62.91 -13.12
CA LEU A 549 -19.96 62.09 -14.21
C LEU A 549 -19.14 62.84 -15.27
N LEU A 550 -19.45 64.08 -15.54
CA LEU A 550 -18.80 64.86 -16.61
C LEU A 550 -17.58 65.67 -16.12
N TYR A 551 -17.63 66.16 -14.89
CA TYR A 551 -16.64 67.12 -14.36
C TYR A 551 -15.94 66.61 -13.08
N GLY A 552 -16.43 65.52 -12.44
CA GLY A 552 -15.88 65.03 -11.18
C GLY A 552 -15.94 66.08 -10.07
N GLU A 553 -14.82 66.25 -9.37
CA GLU A 553 -14.70 67.27 -8.28
C GLU A 553 -14.61 68.69 -8.76
N LYS A 554 -14.59 68.96 -10.09
CA LYS A 554 -14.51 70.30 -10.66
C LYS A 554 -15.87 71.02 -10.78
N ALA A 555 -16.95 70.34 -10.44
CA ALA A 555 -18.28 70.97 -10.44
C ALA A 555 -19.05 70.59 -9.17
N GLU A 556 -19.60 71.57 -8.53
CA GLU A 556 -20.40 71.43 -7.33
C GLU A 556 -21.78 72.02 -7.50
N MET A 557 -22.81 71.38 -6.96
CA MET A 557 -24.17 71.88 -6.88
C MET A 557 -24.55 72.14 -5.43
N ARG A 558 -24.86 73.31 -5.06
CA ARG A 558 -25.32 73.73 -3.71
C ARG A 558 -26.76 74.20 -3.74
N ILE A 559 -27.53 73.78 -2.74
CA ILE A 559 -28.88 74.24 -2.49
C ILE A 559 -28.82 75.08 -1.22
N VAL A 560 -29.26 76.34 -1.32
CA VAL A 560 -29.29 77.26 -0.18
C VAL A 560 -30.73 77.71 0.02
N SER A 561 -31.19 77.78 1.24
CA SER A 561 -32.50 78.29 1.64
C SER A 561 -32.31 79.33 2.76
N GLY A 562 -32.95 80.48 2.67
CA GLY A 562 -32.87 81.48 3.73
C GLY A 562 -33.37 82.84 3.24
N GLU A 563 -33.72 83.78 4.16
CA GLU A 563 -34.06 85.15 3.88
C GLU A 563 -32.81 85.91 3.42
N ASN A 564 -32.81 86.40 2.21
CA ASN A 564 -31.89 87.30 1.50
C ASN A 564 -30.41 87.20 1.70
#